data_694a7ab8adfd57e005ef6673c50cd7c0
#
_entry.id   694a7ab8adfd57e005ef6673c50cd7c0
#
_cell.length_a   1.000
_cell.length_b   1.000
_cell.length_c   1.000
_cell.angle_alpha   90.00
_cell.angle_beta   90.00
_cell.angle_gamma   90.00
#
_symmetry.space_group_name_H-M   'P 1'
#
loop_
_entity.id
_entity.type
_entity.pdbx_description
1 polymer ?
#
loop_
_entity_poly.entity_id
_entity_poly.type
_entity_poly.pdbx_seq_one_letter_code
_entity_poly.pdbx_strand_id
1 'polypeptide(L)'
;MIMRPDFAEGVRAAVRAWGLGNCARRSSLYSDTVTAVVVEPGFDANRIIQAAYHNYGVSLGAGLGKVAGKVFRIGHLGWLNEPMVLQALGGVELAMRDCGVNFTAGSGVGAAIEHYTDRREPLALAAE
;
A
#
# COMPACT_ATOMS: atom_id res chain seq x y z
N MET A 1 -3.91 20.53 -2.00
CA MET A 1 -4.67 19.30 -2.22
C MET A 1 -5.07 18.71 -0.89
N ILE A 2 -6.33 18.36 -0.74
CA ILE A 2 -6.82 17.77 0.50
C ILE A 2 -6.55 16.28 0.47
N MET A 3 -5.89 15.79 1.53
CA MET A 3 -5.62 14.38 1.72
C MET A 3 -6.85 13.68 2.26
N ARG A 4 -7.21 12.54 1.70
CA ARG A 4 -8.32 11.72 2.20
C ARG A 4 -7.77 10.66 3.14
N PRO A 5 -8.09 10.70 4.44
CA PRO A 5 -7.55 9.71 5.41
C PRO A 5 -7.93 8.27 5.09
N ASP A 6 -9.07 8.04 4.46
CA ASP A 6 -9.49 6.69 4.10
C ASP A 6 -8.57 6.03 3.06
N PHE A 7 -7.85 6.81 2.26
CA PHE A 7 -6.85 6.23 1.36
C PHE A 7 -5.71 5.59 2.16
N ALA A 8 -5.21 6.28 3.16
CA ALA A 8 -4.16 5.74 4.02
C ALA A 8 -4.64 4.50 4.78
N GLU A 9 -5.87 4.50 5.26
CA GLU A 9 -6.44 3.35 5.96
C GLU A 9 -6.56 2.13 5.04
N GLY A 10 -6.95 2.34 3.78
CA GLY A 10 -7.00 1.27 2.79
C GLY A 10 -5.63 0.69 2.49
N VAL A 11 -4.61 1.54 2.40
CA VAL A 11 -3.23 1.08 2.24
C VAL A 11 -2.77 0.27 3.44
N ARG A 12 -3.08 0.73 4.66
CA ARG A 12 -2.73 0.00 5.87
C ARG A 12 -3.46 -1.36 5.94
N ALA A 13 -4.71 -1.43 5.49
CA ALA A 13 -5.42 -2.68 5.39
C ALA A 13 -4.74 -3.64 4.42
N ALA A 14 -4.25 -3.14 3.29
CA ALA A 14 -3.48 -3.93 2.34
C ALA A 14 -2.20 -4.49 2.95
N VAL A 15 -1.46 -3.64 3.67
CA VAL A 15 -0.21 -4.06 4.33
C VAL A 15 -0.47 -5.19 5.33
N ARG A 16 -1.55 -5.08 6.12
CA ARG A 16 -1.92 -6.15 7.04
C ARG A 16 -2.27 -7.45 6.30
N ALA A 17 -2.99 -7.34 5.19
CA ALA A 17 -3.39 -8.50 4.41
C ALA A 17 -2.18 -9.21 3.79
N TRP A 18 -1.12 -8.46 3.46
CA TRP A 18 0.13 -9.06 2.98
C TRP A 18 0.89 -9.76 4.10
N GLY A 19 0.52 -9.53 5.35
CA GLY A 19 1.25 -10.08 6.49
C GLY A 19 2.50 -9.30 6.84
N LEU A 20 2.65 -8.09 6.32
CA LEU A 20 3.80 -7.23 6.57
C LEU A 20 3.47 -6.23 7.68
N GLY A 21 4.50 -5.69 8.31
CA GLY A 21 4.33 -4.72 9.38
C GLY A 21 4.35 -3.29 8.87
N ASN A 22 3.66 -2.42 9.62
CA ASN A 22 3.82 -0.98 9.44
C ASN A 22 4.96 -0.55 10.37
N CYS A 23 5.84 0.31 9.88
CA CYS A 23 6.98 0.79 10.66
C CYS A 23 6.52 1.54 11.92
N ALA A 24 5.42 2.30 11.82
CA ALA A 24 4.80 2.92 12.99
C ALA A 24 3.95 1.88 13.72
N ARG A 25 4.30 1.61 14.97
CA ARG A 25 3.65 0.54 15.76
C ARG A 25 2.32 0.95 16.36
N ARG A 26 2.09 2.25 16.55
CA ARG A 26 0.86 2.78 17.14
C ARG A 26 0.08 3.53 16.08
N SER A 27 -1.23 3.39 16.10
CA SER A 27 -2.08 4.10 15.14
C SER A 27 -1.92 5.62 15.24
N SER A 28 -1.62 6.14 16.44
CA SER A 28 -1.37 7.57 16.62
C SER A 28 -0.12 8.07 15.90
N LEU A 29 0.78 7.15 15.50
CA LEU A 29 2.00 7.47 14.76
C LEU A 29 1.84 7.27 13.25
N TYR A 30 0.68 6.80 12.79
CA TYR A 30 0.45 6.59 11.38
C TYR A 30 0.33 7.94 10.67
N SER A 31 0.91 8.02 9.49
CA SER A 31 0.79 9.18 8.63
C SER A 31 -0.32 8.96 7.61
N ASP A 32 -1.13 9.98 7.35
CA ASP A 32 -2.12 9.95 6.28
C ASP A 32 -1.50 10.20 4.91
N THR A 33 -0.24 10.56 4.84
CA THR A 33 0.44 10.87 3.57
C THR A 33 1.41 9.78 3.13
N VAL A 34 1.94 8.99 4.07
CA VAL A 34 2.94 7.96 3.79
C VAL A 34 2.70 6.75 4.68
N THR A 35 2.79 5.56 4.12
CA THR A 35 2.81 4.31 4.88
C THR A 35 4.16 3.65 4.67
N ALA A 36 4.89 3.41 5.75
CA ALA A 36 6.17 2.71 5.71
C ALA A 36 5.94 1.22 5.99
N VAL A 37 6.30 0.38 5.03
CA VAL A 37 6.06 -1.05 5.08
C VAL A 37 7.36 -1.76 5.43
N VAL A 38 7.33 -2.57 6.49
CA VAL A 38 8.49 -3.37 6.92
C VAL A 38 8.51 -4.68 6.15
N VAL A 39 9.61 -4.91 5.44
CA VAL A 39 9.82 -6.15 4.68
C VAL A 39 10.40 -7.21 5.61
N GLU A 40 10.03 -8.48 5.36
CA GLU A 40 10.58 -9.60 6.14
C GLU A 40 12.11 -9.65 6.05
N PRO A 41 12.79 -10.12 7.12
CA PRO A 41 14.24 -10.34 7.06
C PRO A 41 14.61 -11.28 5.91
N GLY A 42 15.67 -10.95 5.22
CA GLY A 42 16.13 -11.72 4.06
C GLY A 42 15.70 -11.13 2.73
N PHE A 43 14.81 -10.13 2.72
CA PHE A 43 14.43 -9.42 1.52
C PHE A 43 14.96 -7.99 1.56
N ASP A 44 15.39 -7.50 0.41
CA ASP A 44 15.90 -6.13 0.29
C ASP A 44 14.77 -5.24 -0.27
N ALA A 45 14.28 -4.33 0.57
CA ALA A 45 13.22 -3.41 0.17
C ALA A 45 13.61 -2.55 -1.04
N ASN A 46 14.92 -2.25 -1.20
CA ASN A 46 15.37 -1.47 -2.34
C ASN A 46 15.14 -2.20 -3.67
N ARG A 47 15.18 -3.52 -3.68
CA ARG A 47 14.88 -4.30 -4.90
C ARG A 47 13.41 -4.21 -5.26
N ILE A 48 12.54 -4.18 -4.24
CA ILE A 48 11.10 -3.99 -4.46
C ILE A 48 10.85 -2.60 -5.07
N ILE A 49 11.51 -1.58 -4.53
CA ILE A 49 11.40 -0.20 -5.04
C ILE A 49 11.82 -0.14 -6.50
N GLN A 50 12.94 -0.75 -6.84
CA GLN A 50 13.44 -0.77 -8.21
C GLN A 50 12.51 -1.55 -9.16
N ALA A 51 12.03 -2.70 -8.74
CA ALA A 51 11.12 -3.50 -9.55
C ALA A 51 9.79 -2.75 -9.79
N ALA A 52 9.26 -2.10 -8.76
CA ALA A 52 8.03 -1.32 -8.89
C ALA A 52 8.19 -0.20 -9.92
N TYR A 53 9.30 0.52 -9.85
CA TYR A 53 9.54 1.64 -10.75
C TYR A 53 9.83 1.19 -12.18
N HIS A 54 10.78 0.27 -12.35
CA HIS A 54 11.25 -0.10 -13.69
C HIS A 54 10.27 -0.98 -14.44
N ASN A 55 9.56 -1.86 -13.73
CA ASN A 55 8.68 -2.83 -14.40
C ASN A 55 7.24 -2.34 -14.47
N TYR A 56 6.80 -1.51 -13.53
CA TYR A 56 5.37 -1.19 -13.41
C TYR A 56 5.08 0.30 -13.30
N GLY A 57 6.11 1.14 -13.29
CA GLY A 57 5.92 2.59 -13.25
C GLY A 57 5.39 3.10 -11.91
N VAL A 58 5.55 2.33 -10.83
CA VAL A 58 5.10 2.73 -9.49
C VAL A 58 6.30 3.25 -8.71
N SER A 59 6.19 4.47 -8.21
CA SER A 59 7.26 5.12 -7.45
C SER A 59 7.04 4.88 -5.96
N LEU A 60 8.01 4.23 -5.32
CA LEU A 60 8.00 3.99 -3.87
C LEU A 60 9.21 4.70 -3.26
N GLY A 61 9.05 5.12 -2.00
CA GLY A 61 10.16 5.76 -1.27
C GLY A 61 11.03 4.75 -0.55
N ALA A 62 12.32 5.05 -0.42
CA ALA A 62 13.25 4.22 0.31
C ALA A 62 13.21 4.53 1.81
N GLY A 63 13.51 3.54 2.64
CA GLY A 63 13.75 3.75 4.05
C GLY A 63 15.07 4.49 4.26
N LEU A 64 15.15 5.26 5.34
CA LEU A 64 16.31 6.08 5.65
C LEU A 64 16.99 5.58 6.94
N GLY A 65 18.29 5.82 7.05
CA GLY A 65 19.04 5.52 8.26
C GLY A 65 19.01 4.04 8.62
N LYS A 66 18.60 3.75 9.85
CA LYS A 66 18.60 2.38 10.39
C LYS A 66 17.64 1.43 9.68
N VAL A 67 16.66 1.95 8.94
CA VAL A 67 15.67 1.13 8.24
C VAL A 67 15.93 1.05 6.74
N ALA A 68 17.06 1.56 6.27
CA ALA A 68 17.44 1.47 4.87
C ALA A 68 17.53 -0.01 4.45
N GLY A 69 16.89 -0.36 3.35
CA GLY A 69 16.82 -1.73 2.84
C GLY A 69 15.84 -2.63 3.58
N LYS A 70 15.21 -2.15 4.65
CA LYS A 70 14.27 -2.92 5.46
C LYS A 70 12.82 -2.48 5.28
N VAL A 71 12.61 -1.26 4.81
CA VAL A 71 11.28 -0.72 4.56
C VAL A 71 11.21 -0.07 3.20
N PHE A 72 10.01 -0.06 2.63
CA PHE A 72 9.70 0.84 1.53
C PHE A 72 8.49 1.69 1.94
N ARG A 73 8.35 2.85 1.33
CA ARG A 73 7.30 3.80 1.68
C ARG A 73 6.34 3.97 0.52
N ILE A 74 5.04 3.89 0.83
CA ILE A 74 3.97 4.17 -0.13
C ILE A 74 3.44 5.56 0.19
N GLY A 75 3.66 6.51 -0.70
CA GLY A 75 3.11 7.85 -0.56
C GLY A 75 1.69 7.91 -1.10
N HIS A 76 0.81 8.56 -0.34
CA HIS A 76 -0.60 8.70 -0.73
C HIS A 76 -0.97 10.12 -1.14
N LEU A 77 -0.08 11.07 -0.93
CA LEU A 77 -0.35 12.47 -1.24
C LEU A 77 -0.57 12.64 -2.74
N GLY A 78 -1.63 13.30 -3.12
CA GLY A 78 -1.93 13.55 -4.52
C GLY A 78 -2.85 12.52 -5.17
N TRP A 79 -3.21 11.46 -4.47
CA TRP A 79 -4.17 10.50 -5.00
C TRP A 79 -5.57 11.08 -4.94
N LEU A 80 -6.31 10.96 -6.05
CA LEU A 80 -7.61 11.60 -6.22
C LEU A 80 -8.79 10.65 -6.06
N ASN A 81 -8.56 9.35 -6.20
CA ASN A 81 -9.64 8.35 -6.16
C ASN A 81 -9.11 6.98 -5.80
N GLU A 82 -10.02 6.10 -5.46
CA GLU A 82 -9.72 4.74 -5.06
C GLU A 82 -9.02 3.92 -6.15
N PRO A 83 -9.41 4.02 -7.45
CA PRO A 83 -8.67 3.30 -8.49
C PRO A 83 -7.19 3.63 -8.54
N MET A 84 -6.78 4.86 -8.24
CA MET A 84 -5.35 5.21 -8.19
C MET A 84 -4.63 4.44 -7.07
N VAL A 85 -5.28 4.31 -5.91
CA VAL A 85 -4.73 3.53 -4.79
C VAL A 85 -4.60 2.07 -5.18
N LEU A 86 -5.66 1.51 -5.78
CA LEU A 86 -5.66 0.09 -6.17
C LEU A 86 -4.60 -0.19 -7.23
N GLN A 87 -4.39 0.74 -8.16
CA GLN A 87 -3.33 0.62 -9.15
C GLN A 87 -1.95 0.58 -8.50
N ALA A 88 -1.71 1.48 -7.54
CA ALA A 88 -0.44 1.49 -6.83
C ALA A 88 -0.22 0.21 -6.02
N LEU A 89 -1.25 -0.26 -5.31
CA LEU A 89 -1.17 -1.50 -4.54
C LEU A 89 -0.95 -2.71 -5.44
N GLY A 90 -1.60 -2.75 -6.60
CA GLY A 90 -1.37 -3.79 -7.58
C GLY A 90 0.07 -3.81 -8.09
N GLY A 91 0.63 -2.62 -8.34
CA GLY A 91 2.03 -2.50 -8.73
C GLY A 91 2.99 -2.98 -7.64
N VAL A 92 2.68 -2.68 -6.38
CA VAL A 92 3.47 -3.17 -5.25
C VAL A 92 3.42 -4.70 -5.17
N GLU A 93 2.24 -5.30 -5.35
CA GLU A 93 2.11 -6.76 -5.34
C GLU A 93 2.93 -7.40 -6.46
N LEU A 94 2.87 -6.83 -7.67
CA LEU A 94 3.68 -7.32 -8.78
C LEU A 94 5.18 -7.23 -8.46
N ALA A 95 5.63 -6.11 -7.91
CA ALA A 95 7.02 -5.92 -7.56
C ALA A 95 7.47 -6.88 -6.46
N MET A 96 6.64 -7.09 -5.43
CA MET A 96 6.95 -8.05 -4.37
C MET A 96 7.04 -9.47 -4.91
N ARG A 97 6.17 -9.84 -5.84
CA ARG A 97 6.23 -11.16 -6.46
C ARG A 97 7.50 -11.34 -7.27
N ASP A 98 7.91 -10.31 -8.01
CA ASP A 98 9.17 -10.34 -8.77
C ASP A 98 10.39 -10.52 -7.85
N CYS A 99 10.30 -10.03 -6.62
CA CYS A 99 11.38 -10.14 -5.64
C CYS A 99 11.27 -11.39 -4.75
N GLY A 100 10.27 -12.22 -4.98
CA GLY A 100 10.10 -13.48 -4.25
C GLY A 100 9.50 -13.34 -2.86
N VAL A 101 8.87 -12.23 -2.55
CA VAL A 101 8.22 -12.01 -1.25
C VAL A 101 6.99 -12.91 -1.14
N ASN A 102 6.84 -13.60 0.00
CA ASN A 102 5.68 -14.45 0.26
C ASN A 102 4.48 -13.61 0.69
N PHE A 103 3.44 -13.66 -0.11
CA PHE A 103 2.15 -13.08 0.22
C PHE A 103 1.09 -13.70 -0.69
N THR A 104 -0.18 -13.55 -0.33
CA THR A 104 -1.26 -14.02 -1.19
C THR A 104 -1.57 -12.96 -2.25
N ALA A 105 -1.44 -13.33 -3.51
CA ALA A 105 -1.69 -12.41 -4.62
C ALA A 105 -3.13 -11.90 -4.56
N GLY A 106 -3.28 -10.59 -4.72
CA GLY A 106 -4.58 -9.93 -4.67
C GLY A 106 -5.07 -9.62 -3.26
N SER A 107 -4.40 -10.10 -2.21
CA SER A 107 -4.87 -9.92 -0.83
C SER A 107 -4.86 -8.46 -0.39
N GLY A 108 -3.85 -7.70 -0.78
CA GLY A 108 -3.77 -6.28 -0.43
C GLY A 108 -4.78 -5.45 -1.20
N VAL A 109 -4.87 -5.67 -2.50
CA VAL A 109 -5.86 -4.98 -3.35
C VAL A 109 -7.28 -5.32 -2.86
N GLY A 110 -7.54 -6.60 -2.56
CA GLY A 110 -8.83 -7.04 -2.05
C GLY A 110 -9.18 -6.40 -0.71
N ALA A 111 -8.22 -6.34 0.22
CA ALA A 111 -8.43 -5.71 1.53
C ALA A 111 -8.75 -4.22 1.39
N ALA A 112 -8.09 -3.52 0.47
CA ALA A 112 -8.38 -2.12 0.21
C ALA A 112 -9.79 -1.94 -0.38
N ILE A 113 -10.18 -2.80 -1.31
CA ILE A 113 -11.52 -2.78 -1.89
C ILE A 113 -12.58 -2.96 -0.80
N GLU A 114 -12.39 -3.96 0.07
CA GLU A 114 -13.30 -4.19 1.17
C GLU A 114 -13.42 -2.96 2.07
N HIS A 115 -12.28 -2.36 2.42
CA HIS A 115 -12.27 -1.17 3.26
C HIS A 115 -13.04 -0.01 2.64
N TYR A 116 -12.81 0.25 1.35
CA TYR A 116 -13.45 1.38 0.67
C TYR A 116 -14.94 1.15 0.46
N THR A 117 -15.35 -0.07 0.20
CA THR A 117 -16.76 -0.37 -0.07
C THR A 117 -17.58 -0.48 1.21
N ASP A 118 -17.01 -0.95 2.31
CA ASP A 118 -17.72 -1.03 3.59
C ASP A 118 -18.15 0.35 4.12
N ARG A 119 -17.44 1.40 3.72
CA ARG A 119 -17.73 2.76 4.16
C ARG A 119 -18.69 3.51 3.28
N ARG A 120 -19.06 2.93 2.14
CA ARG A 120 -19.97 3.57 1.20
C ARG A 120 -21.38 3.13 1.47
N GLU A 121 -22.30 4.07 1.36
CA GLU A 121 -23.68 3.70 1.26
C GLU A 121 -23.90 2.99 -0.08
N PRO A 122 -24.67 1.89 -0.08
CA PRO A 122 -24.98 1.23 -1.34
C PRO A 122 -25.62 2.22 -2.29
N LEU A 123 -25.20 2.19 -3.54
CA LEU A 123 -25.83 3.00 -4.56
C LEU A 123 -27.28 2.57 -4.67
N ALA A 124 -28.21 3.50 -4.44
CA ALA A 124 -29.62 3.22 -4.62
C ALA A 124 -29.84 2.91 -6.09
N LEU A 125 -30.24 1.67 -6.37
CA LEU A 125 -30.63 1.32 -7.72
C LEU A 125 -31.86 2.15 -8.06
N ALA A 126 -31.83 2.78 -9.22
CA ALA A 126 -32.98 3.55 -9.66
C ALA A 126 -34.20 2.63 -9.60
N ALA A 127 -35.29 3.14 -9.02
CA ALA A 127 -36.51 2.39 -8.92
C ALA A 127 -37.13 2.26 -10.31
N GLU A 128 -36.73 1.26 -10.96
CA GLU A 128 -37.12 0.99 -12.34
C GLU A 128 -38.47 0.34 -12.42
#